data_15340dd70e0597a01b1240e4ed531513
#
_entry.id   15340dd70e0597a01b1240e4ed531513
#
_cell.length_a   1.000
_cell.length_b   1.000
_cell.length_c   1.000
_cell.angle_alpha   90.00
_cell.angle_beta   90.00
_cell.angle_gamma   90.00
#
_symmetry.space_group_name_H-M   'P 1'
#
loop_
_entity.id
_entity.type
_entity.pdbx_description
1 polymer ?
#
loop_
_entity_poly.entity_id
_entity_poly.type
_entity_poly.pdbx_seq_one_letter_code
_entity_poly.pdbx_strand_id
1 'polypeptide(L)'
;MSNERGDKVVSRWRSERLKRDVTLVRWGTLGQPVLLFPTAGGDAEEVERFHLIGALGPLIDAGRIKVYSCDSVAGMGLVKSEGTPRHRMWLQNQFHHFVRHEVVPAIRADCQTPDALVWAAGASFGAFHAVAVTCRFPDALPRAIALSGT
;
A
#
# COMPACT_ATOMS: atom_id res chain seq x y z
N MET A 1 7.80 10.08 21.68
CA MET A 1 8.20 11.13 20.71
C MET A 1 7.77 10.67 19.34
N SER A 2 6.81 11.35 18.76
CA SER A 2 6.41 11.10 17.38
C SER A 2 7.55 11.57 16.49
N ASN A 3 8.26 10.63 15.90
CA ASN A 3 9.24 10.92 14.85
C ASN A 3 8.45 11.13 13.54
N GLU A 4 7.63 12.17 13.52
CA GLU A 4 6.98 12.58 12.27
C GLU A 4 8.07 13.12 11.37
N ARG A 5 8.42 12.31 10.37
CA ARG A 5 9.30 12.81 9.31
C ARG A 5 8.57 13.96 8.63
N GLY A 6 9.21 15.11 8.55
CA GLY A 6 8.64 16.34 8.02
C GLY A 6 8.20 16.28 6.55
N ASP A 7 8.39 15.14 5.90
CA ASP A 7 8.01 14.87 4.52
C ASP A 7 6.83 13.88 4.37
N LYS A 8 6.17 13.54 5.50
CA LYS A 8 4.95 12.71 5.49
C LYS A 8 3.79 13.49 4.88
N VAL A 9 3.12 12.87 3.92
CA VAL A 9 1.92 13.43 3.27
C VAL A 9 0.80 12.42 3.33
N VAL A 10 -0.38 12.86 3.74
CA VAL A 10 -1.61 12.05 3.82
C VAL A 10 -2.58 12.53 2.76
N SER A 11 -2.99 11.65 1.87
CA SER A 11 -3.98 11.90 0.84
C SER A 11 -5.22 11.04 1.08
N ARG A 12 -6.40 11.64 0.91
CA ARG A 12 -7.68 10.94 1.08
C ARG A 12 -8.59 11.22 -0.11
N TRP A 13 -9.31 10.19 -0.55
CA TRP A 13 -10.34 10.35 -1.57
C TRP A 13 -11.42 9.27 -1.39
N ARG A 14 -12.55 9.48 -2.05
CA ARG A 14 -13.56 8.45 -2.13
C ARG A 14 -13.26 7.54 -3.31
N SER A 15 -13.00 6.27 -3.03
CA SER A 15 -12.78 5.27 -4.07
C SER A 15 -14.09 4.97 -4.80
N GLU A 16 -14.10 5.15 -6.10
CA GLU A 16 -15.23 4.78 -6.95
C GLU A 16 -15.43 3.26 -6.99
N ARG A 17 -14.34 2.52 -6.92
CA ARG A 17 -14.35 1.06 -6.96
C ARG A 17 -14.80 0.45 -5.64
N LEU A 18 -14.26 0.93 -4.53
CA LEU A 18 -14.54 0.38 -3.20
C LEU A 18 -15.76 1.03 -2.53
N LYS A 19 -16.27 2.13 -3.09
CA LYS A 19 -17.42 2.90 -2.58
C LYS A 19 -17.24 3.34 -1.12
N ARG A 20 -16.01 3.65 -0.73
CA ARG A 20 -15.65 4.14 0.61
C ARG A 20 -14.48 5.10 0.54
N ASP A 21 -14.29 5.87 1.60
CA ASP A 21 -13.14 6.76 1.72
C ASP A 21 -11.88 5.92 1.98
N VAL A 22 -10.80 6.29 1.32
CA VAL A 22 -9.52 5.60 1.39
C VAL A 22 -8.40 6.59 1.67
N THR A 23 -7.34 6.09 2.28
CA THR A 23 -6.17 6.86 2.66
C THR A 23 -4.93 6.28 1.99
N LEU A 24 -4.10 7.15 1.44
CA LEU A 24 -2.76 6.85 0.98
C LEU A 24 -1.79 7.76 1.73
N VAL A 25 -0.80 7.19 2.38
CA VAL A 25 0.25 7.94 3.09
C VAL A 25 1.57 7.76 2.37
N ARG A 26 2.34 8.85 2.28
CA ARG A 26 3.68 8.86 1.70
C ARG A 26 4.71 9.28 2.74
N TRP A 27 5.85 8.63 2.75
CA TRP A 27 7.07 9.02 3.46
C TRP A 27 8.23 9.11 2.49
N GLY A 28 8.96 10.20 2.54
CA GLY A 28 10.04 10.50 1.60
C GLY A 28 9.58 11.32 0.40
N THR A 29 10.54 11.90 -0.31
CA THR A 29 10.30 12.82 -1.42
C THR A 29 10.92 12.35 -2.73
N LEU A 30 11.86 11.42 -2.67
CA LEU A 30 12.67 11.00 -3.82
C LEU A 30 12.99 9.50 -3.75
N GLY A 31 13.20 8.88 -4.88
CA GLY A 31 13.66 7.50 -5.00
C GLY A 31 12.61 6.56 -5.59
N GLN A 32 12.93 5.26 -5.56
CA GLN A 32 12.04 4.20 -6.05
C GLN A 32 10.74 4.16 -5.24
N PRO A 33 9.57 4.31 -5.88
CA PRO A 33 8.32 4.15 -5.16
C PRO A 33 8.10 2.70 -4.71
N VAL A 34 7.80 2.53 -3.43
CA VAL A 34 7.51 1.25 -2.80
C VAL A 34 6.15 1.34 -2.11
N LEU A 35 5.20 0.52 -2.52
CA LEU A 35 3.90 0.41 -1.87
C LEU A 35 3.97 -0.69 -0.81
N LEU A 36 3.88 -0.28 0.46
CA LEU A 36 3.91 -1.14 1.62
C LEU A 36 2.48 -1.46 2.06
N PHE A 37 2.07 -2.71 1.91
CA PHE A 37 0.77 -3.16 2.39
C PHE A 37 0.81 -3.42 3.89
N PRO A 38 -0.17 -2.92 4.67
CA PRO A 38 -0.30 -3.26 6.08
C PRO A 38 -0.68 -4.73 6.27
N THR A 39 -0.64 -5.21 7.52
CA THR A 39 -1.14 -6.53 7.88
C THR A 39 -2.68 -6.57 7.80
N ALA A 40 -3.29 -7.72 8.01
CA ALA A 40 -4.74 -7.85 7.97
C ALA A 40 -5.40 -6.88 8.96
N GLY A 41 -6.36 -6.08 8.49
CA GLY A 41 -7.07 -5.10 9.31
C GLY A 41 -6.30 -3.81 9.59
N GLY A 42 -5.08 -3.66 9.06
CA GLY A 42 -4.29 -2.45 9.23
C GLY A 42 -4.74 -1.30 8.33
N ASP A 43 -4.56 -0.08 8.82
CA ASP A 43 -4.73 1.15 8.03
C ASP A 43 -3.42 1.62 7.40
N ALA A 44 -3.48 2.68 6.61
CA ALA A 44 -2.33 3.23 5.89
C ALA A 44 -1.19 3.72 6.80
N GLU A 45 -1.43 3.92 8.10
CA GLU A 45 -0.42 4.39 9.06
C GLU A 45 0.13 3.27 9.95
N GLU A 46 -0.39 2.04 9.84
CA GLU A 46 0.08 0.90 10.64
C GLU A 46 1.59 0.67 10.48
N VAL A 47 2.11 0.79 9.26
CA VAL A 47 3.54 0.56 8.97
C VAL A 47 4.46 1.54 9.72
N GLU A 48 3.97 2.74 10.02
CA GLU A 48 4.68 3.71 10.86
C GLU A 48 4.55 3.36 12.35
N ARG A 49 3.34 3.04 12.82
CA ARG A 49 3.12 2.64 14.22
C ARG A 49 3.92 1.41 14.62
N PHE A 50 4.16 0.49 13.71
CA PHE A 50 4.97 -0.70 13.94
C PHE A 50 6.45 -0.51 13.60
N HIS A 51 6.91 0.75 13.53
CA HIS A 51 8.30 1.15 13.38
C HIS A 51 8.97 0.75 12.06
N LEU A 52 8.23 0.29 11.08
CA LEU A 52 8.80 -0.11 9.78
C LEU A 52 9.33 1.11 9.01
N ILE A 53 8.62 2.22 9.07
CA ILE A 53 9.10 3.48 8.46
C ILE A 53 10.39 3.96 9.15
N GLY A 54 10.48 3.82 10.47
CA GLY A 54 11.70 4.11 11.21
C GLY A 54 12.88 3.25 10.76
N ALA A 55 12.65 1.95 10.59
CA ALA A 55 13.67 1.01 10.12
C ALA A 55 14.14 1.30 8.69
N LEU A 56 13.24 1.75 7.82
CA LEU A 56 13.55 2.15 6.44
C LEU A 56 14.12 3.57 6.34
N GLY A 57 14.17 4.28 7.47
CA GLY A 57 14.61 5.67 7.55
C GLY A 57 15.89 5.99 6.79
N PRO A 58 16.98 5.24 6.96
CA PRO A 58 18.23 5.52 6.24
C PRO A 58 18.07 5.51 4.71
N LEU A 59 17.23 4.62 4.17
CA LEU A 59 16.98 4.55 2.73
C LEU A 59 16.08 5.71 2.25
N ILE A 60 15.10 6.09 3.06
CA ILE A 60 14.19 7.21 2.78
C ILE A 60 14.98 8.51 2.80
N ASP A 61 15.77 8.75 3.85
CA ASP A 61 16.55 9.98 4.04
C ASP A 61 17.64 10.13 2.96
N ALA A 62 18.19 9.01 2.49
CA ALA A 62 19.14 9.00 1.38
C ALA A 62 18.50 9.17 -0.01
N GLY A 63 17.16 9.29 -0.09
CA GLY A 63 16.44 9.41 -1.36
C GLY A 63 16.50 8.15 -2.23
N ARG A 64 16.74 6.97 -1.61
CA ARG A 64 16.79 5.70 -2.34
C ARG A 64 15.41 5.12 -2.59
N ILE A 65 14.50 5.31 -1.65
CA ILE A 65 13.11 4.85 -1.73
C ILE A 65 12.15 5.94 -1.27
N LYS A 66 10.97 5.91 -1.86
CA LYS A 66 9.82 6.74 -1.51
C LYS A 66 8.69 5.77 -1.15
N VAL A 67 8.29 5.76 0.12
CA VAL A 67 7.39 4.75 0.65
C VAL A 67 5.96 5.24 0.68
N TYR A 68 5.05 4.39 0.25
CA TYR A 68 3.60 4.61 0.29
C TYR A 68 2.93 3.46 1.04
N SER A 69 1.81 3.74 1.70
CA SER A 69 0.94 2.71 2.26
C SER A 69 -0.52 3.14 2.15
N CYS A 70 -1.40 2.19 1.92
CA CYS A 70 -2.84 2.42 1.85
C CYS A 70 -3.59 1.51 2.82
N ASP A 71 -4.86 1.85 3.12
CA ASP A 71 -5.70 1.04 3.99
C ASP A 71 -5.88 -0.38 3.42
N SER A 72 -5.74 -1.39 4.28
CA SER A 72 -5.99 -2.79 3.93
C SER A 72 -7.50 -3.08 3.95
N VAL A 73 -8.24 -2.50 3.02
CA VAL A 73 -9.72 -2.61 2.99
C VAL A 73 -10.18 -4.06 2.92
N ALA A 74 -9.55 -4.87 2.07
CA ALA A 74 -9.89 -6.28 1.95
C ALA A 74 -9.50 -7.08 3.19
N GLY A 75 -8.36 -6.76 3.82
CA GLY A 75 -7.94 -7.36 5.08
C GLY A 75 -8.86 -6.99 6.24
N MET A 76 -9.29 -5.74 6.30
CA MET A 76 -10.29 -5.28 7.29
C MET A 76 -11.62 -6.04 7.13
N GLY A 77 -12.10 -6.23 5.91
CA GLY A 77 -13.31 -7.00 5.62
C GLY A 77 -13.18 -8.47 6.06
N LEU A 78 -12.00 -9.05 5.87
CA LEU A 78 -11.71 -10.41 6.28
C LEU A 78 -11.72 -10.55 7.82
N VAL A 79 -11.01 -9.67 8.52
CA VAL A 79 -10.91 -9.67 10.00
C VAL A 79 -12.27 -9.44 10.64
N LYS A 80 -13.08 -8.54 10.09
CA LYS A 80 -14.43 -8.24 10.58
C LYS A 80 -15.49 -9.24 10.12
N SER A 81 -15.12 -10.25 9.34
CA SER A 81 -16.06 -11.19 8.71
C SER A 81 -17.17 -10.47 7.93
N GLU A 82 -16.82 -9.42 7.21
CA GLU A 82 -17.76 -8.60 6.45
C GLU A 82 -18.50 -9.43 5.40
N GLY A 83 -19.82 -9.51 5.52
CA GLY A 83 -20.68 -10.21 4.58
C GLY A 83 -20.41 -11.72 4.48
N THR A 84 -20.73 -12.29 3.34
CA THR A 84 -20.52 -13.72 3.05
C THR A 84 -19.06 -14.00 2.64
N PRO A 85 -18.59 -15.25 2.67
CA PRO A 85 -17.28 -15.62 2.11
C PRO A 85 -17.13 -15.18 0.65
N ARG A 86 -18.17 -15.30 -0.16
CA ARG A 86 -18.19 -14.84 -1.56
C ARG A 86 -18.01 -13.33 -1.65
N HIS A 87 -18.63 -12.55 -0.78
CA HIS A 87 -18.44 -11.09 -0.72
C HIS A 87 -17.00 -10.74 -0.37
N ARG A 88 -16.39 -11.43 0.60
CA ARG A 88 -15.00 -11.19 1.00
C ARG A 88 -14.02 -11.50 -0.14
N MET A 89 -14.25 -12.56 -0.90
CA MET A 89 -13.45 -12.85 -2.10
C MET A 89 -13.62 -11.80 -3.20
N TRP A 90 -14.85 -11.33 -3.39
CA TRP A 90 -15.12 -10.22 -4.29
C TRP A 90 -14.38 -8.95 -3.85
N LEU A 91 -14.40 -8.65 -2.55
CA LEU A 91 -13.70 -7.49 -1.98
C LEU A 91 -12.18 -7.58 -2.18
N GLN A 92 -11.57 -8.77 -2.04
CA GLN A 92 -10.17 -9.00 -2.37
C GLN A 92 -9.88 -8.64 -3.82
N ASN A 93 -10.70 -9.12 -4.74
CA ASN A 93 -10.55 -8.81 -6.15
C ASN A 93 -10.69 -7.31 -6.44
N GLN A 94 -11.67 -6.64 -5.86
CA GLN A 94 -11.86 -5.20 -6.00
C GLN A 94 -10.69 -4.41 -5.41
N PHE A 95 -10.15 -4.85 -4.30
CA PHE A 95 -8.98 -4.23 -3.68
C PHE A 95 -7.74 -4.28 -4.58
N HIS A 96 -7.46 -5.42 -5.21
CA HIS A 96 -6.34 -5.51 -6.15
C HIS A 96 -6.52 -4.60 -7.37
N HIS A 97 -7.74 -4.50 -7.91
CA HIS A 97 -8.04 -3.54 -8.99
C HIS A 97 -7.97 -2.09 -8.51
N PHE A 98 -8.38 -1.81 -7.28
CA PHE A 98 -8.22 -0.50 -6.65
C PHE A 98 -6.74 -0.10 -6.59
N VAL A 99 -5.87 -1.01 -6.17
CA VAL A 99 -4.42 -0.77 -6.14
C VAL A 99 -3.91 -0.40 -7.54
N ARG A 100 -4.27 -1.19 -8.55
CA ARG A 100 -3.80 -0.95 -9.93
C ARG A 100 -4.36 0.33 -10.55
N HIS A 101 -5.64 0.60 -10.35
CA HIS A 101 -6.36 1.65 -11.09
C HIS A 101 -6.58 2.95 -10.33
N GLU A 102 -6.35 2.97 -9.02
CA GLU A 102 -6.45 4.18 -8.20
C GLU A 102 -5.15 4.50 -7.46
N VAL A 103 -4.54 3.54 -6.75
CA VAL A 103 -3.32 3.77 -5.97
C VAL A 103 -2.10 3.99 -6.86
N VAL A 104 -1.86 3.12 -7.83
CA VAL A 104 -0.72 3.27 -8.76
C VAL A 104 -0.79 4.60 -9.52
N PRO A 105 -1.93 5.01 -10.10
CA PRO A 105 -2.04 6.34 -10.71
C PRO A 105 -1.77 7.50 -9.74
N ALA A 106 -2.24 7.39 -8.48
CA ALA A 106 -1.97 8.42 -7.46
C ALA A 106 -0.47 8.51 -7.13
N ILE A 107 0.22 7.38 -7.02
CA ILE A 107 1.68 7.31 -6.83
C ILE A 107 2.41 7.93 -8.02
N ARG A 108 2.00 7.59 -9.23
CA ARG A 108 2.60 8.14 -10.46
C ARG A 108 2.43 9.65 -10.57
N ALA A 109 1.26 10.16 -10.20
CA ALA A 109 1.00 11.60 -10.16
C ALA A 109 1.88 12.30 -9.12
N ASP A 110 2.01 11.74 -7.92
CA ASP A 110 2.86 12.27 -6.85
C ASP A 110 4.34 12.24 -7.24
N CYS A 111 4.78 11.21 -7.96
CA CYS A 111 6.14 11.10 -8.50
C CYS A 111 6.37 11.98 -9.75
N GLN A 112 5.33 12.57 -10.33
CA GLN A 112 5.38 13.29 -11.60
C GLN A 112 6.01 12.43 -12.73
N THR A 113 5.76 11.13 -12.69
CA THR A 113 6.30 10.14 -13.64
C THR A 113 5.17 9.20 -14.04
N PRO A 114 4.53 9.42 -15.23
CA PRO A 114 3.31 8.70 -15.62
C PRO A 114 3.46 7.19 -15.78
N ASP A 115 4.67 6.71 -15.99
CA ASP A 115 5.00 5.30 -16.20
C ASP A 115 5.88 4.70 -15.09
N ALA A 116 6.00 5.38 -13.95
CA ALA A 116 6.79 4.89 -12.83
C ALA A 116 6.35 3.46 -12.42
N LEU A 117 7.34 2.58 -12.27
CA LEU A 117 7.13 1.23 -11.75
C LEU A 117 7.15 1.26 -10.23
N VAL A 118 6.19 0.58 -9.61
CA VAL A 118 6.02 0.56 -8.16
C VAL A 118 6.40 -0.83 -7.64
N TRP A 119 7.27 -0.89 -6.66
CA TRP A 119 7.57 -2.15 -5.98
C TRP A 119 6.53 -2.38 -4.87
N ALA A 120 6.03 -3.60 -4.78
CA ALA A 120 5.10 -4.00 -3.73
C ALA A 120 5.85 -4.68 -2.60
N ALA A 121 5.48 -4.40 -1.36
CA ALA A 121 6.08 -5.04 -0.19
C ALA A 121 5.04 -5.20 0.91
N GLY A 122 5.24 -6.17 1.80
CA GLY A 122 4.37 -6.34 2.95
C GLY A 122 4.74 -7.54 3.80
N ALA A 123 4.16 -7.59 5.00
CA ALA A 123 4.31 -8.68 5.94
C ALA A 123 2.94 -9.33 6.20
N SER A 124 2.94 -10.64 6.50
CA SER A 124 1.72 -11.41 6.79
C SER A 124 0.71 -11.28 5.63
N PHE A 125 -0.51 -10.84 5.88
CA PHE A 125 -1.51 -10.62 4.85
C PHE A 125 -1.10 -9.53 3.83
N GLY A 126 -0.26 -8.58 4.26
CA GLY A 126 0.35 -7.61 3.36
C GLY A 126 1.30 -8.25 2.35
N ALA A 127 1.99 -9.33 2.72
CA ALA A 127 2.80 -10.11 1.80
C ALA A 127 1.94 -10.81 0.73
N PHE A 128 0.78 -11.34 1.12
CA PHE A 128 -0.19 -11.90 0.19
C PHE A 128 -0.62 -10.85 -0.85
N HIS A 129 -0.98 -9.65 -0.41
CA HIS A 129 -1.35 -8.57 -1.33
C HIS A 129 -0.21 -8.17 -2.26
N ALA A 130 1.01 -8.06 -1.74
CA ALA A 130 2.18 -7.69 -2.54
C ALA A 130 2.41 -8.70 -3.68
N VAL A 131 2.39 -9.99 -3.36
CA VAL A 131 2.55 -11.06 -4.36
C VAL A 131 1.38 -11.06 -5.35
N ALA A 132 0.14 -10.95 -4.86
CA ALA A 132 -1.04 -11.00 -5.70
C ALA A 132 -1.07 -9.87 -6.73
N VAL A 133 -0.79 -8.62 -6.33
CA VAL A 133 -0.80 -7.48 -7.28
C VAL A 133 0.36 -7.56 -8.26
N THR A 134 1.53 -8.07 -7.84
CA THR A 134 2.67 -8.28 -8.74
C THR A 134 2.36 -9.36 -9.79
N CYS A 135 1.75 -10.47 -9.39
CA CYS A 135 1.35 -11.51 -10.32
C CYS A 135 0.27 -11.04 -11.31
N ARG A 136 -0.66 -10.21 -10.86
CA ARG A 136 -1.78 -9.75 -11.69
C ARG A 136 -1.42 -8.56 -12.58
N PHE A 137 -0.55 -7.68 -12.13
CA PHE A 137 -0.23 -6.40 -12.79
C PHE A 137 1.28 -6.16 -12.87
N PRO A 138 2.04 -7.08 -13.48
CA PRO A 138 3.50 -6.94 -13.55
C PRO A 138 3.97 -5.76 -14.40
N ASP A 139 3.10 -5.21 -15.23
CA ASP A 139 3.35 -4.00 -16.02
C ASP A 139 3.54 -2.74 -15.15
N ALA A 140 2.91 -2.70 -13.99
CA ALA A 140 2.97 -1.56 -13.07
C ALA A 140 3.69 -1.90 -11.76
N LEU A 141 3.56 -3.15 -11.28
CA LEU A 141 4.10 -3.63 -10.01
C LEU A 141 4.99 -4.86 -10.28
N PRO A 142 6.21 -4.66 -10.83
CA PRO A 142 7.03 -5.77 -11.34
C PRO A 142 7.76 -6.57 -10.25
N ARG A 143 7.78 -6.09 -9.00
CA ARG A 143 8.53 -6.73 -7.91
C ARG A 143 7.72 -6.77 -6.63
N ALA A 144 7.82 -7.90 -5.92
CA ALA A 144 7.23 -8.09 -4.60
C ALA A 144 8.31 -8.48 -3.58
N ILE A 145 8.23 -7.87 -2.40
CA ILE A 145 9.01 -8.25 -1.22
C ILE A 145 8.01 -8.75 -0.18
N ALA A 146 8.03 -10.06 0.06
CA ALA A 146 7.05 -10.73 0.91
C ALA A 146 7.74 -11.24 2.18
N LEU A 147 7.30 -10.77 3.33
CA LEU A 147 7.83 -11.13 4.64
C LEU A 147 6.77 -11.92 5.42
N SER A 148 7.11 -13.13 5.88
CA SER A 148 6.22 -13.98 6.68
C SER A 148 4.81 -14.05 6.06
N GLY A 149 4.74 -14.36 4.78
CA GLY A 149 3.50 -14.41 4.03
C GLY A 149 2.58 -15.56 4.47
N THR A 150 1.28 -15.32 4.45
CA THR A 150 0.23 -16.31 4.66
C THR A 150 -0.68 -16.34 3.45
#